data_87f548c73b2f09e81a28123fbea93db2
#
_entry.id   87f548c73b2f09e81a28123fbea93db2
#
_cell.length_a   1.000
_cell.length_b   1.000
_cell.length_c   1.000
_cell.angle_alpha   90.00
_cell.angle_beta   90.00
_cell.angle_gamma   90.00
#
_symmetry.space_group_name_H-M   'P 1'
#
loop_
_entity.id
_entity.type
_entity.pdbx_description
1 polymer ?
#
loop_
_entity_poly.entity_id
_entity_poly.type
_entity_poly.pdbx_seq_one_letter_code
_entity_poly.pdbx_strand_id
1 'polypeptide(L)'
;MDSMDFQFATLPLYDLAETRIQTDALWTGLATSFRRKGIKNVPDTLFRGEKTYQKKLFFGQICGFPLTHEYAGRFKVIATPLYRTPYFTGPEYLSVITVHKQCKWQKLEDARGSRVVINSRSSHSGYNILRLMVTPFTKETTFFSKVSVSGAHRQSLALIRQKQADLASIDGLIWSMLEMYAPEALEGCRILTLSPPAPAPVFVTEKETSQAMLELFRNALKNAFDDPEFNLVANNLFLENTQILPEDAYDCIPEMERISIEDL
;
A
#
# COMPACT_ATOMS: atom_id res chain seq x y z
N MET A 1 24.49 -13.24 20.77
CA MET A 1 23.25 -12.72 20.16
C MET A 1 23.51 -11.26 19.88
N ASP A 2 23.90 -10.95 18.65
CA ASP A 2 24.21 -9.57 18.25
C ASP A 2 22.97 -8.70 18.43
N SER A 3 23.10 -7.69 19.28
CA SER A 3 22.11 -6.63 19.39
C SER A 3 22.18 -5.79 18.11
N MET A 4 21.42 -6.21 17.07
CA MET A 4 21.17 -5.28 15.99
C MET A 4 20.44 -4.08 16.60
N ASP A 5 21.04 -2.92 16.42
CA ASP A 5 20.52 -1.65 16.93
C ASP A 5 19.39 -1.17 16.02
N PHE A 6 18.24 -1.89 16.04
CA PHE A 6 17.03 -1.48 15.34
C PHE A 6 16.55 -0.16 15.93
N GLN A 7 16.22 0.79 15.07
CA GLN A 7 15.94 2.13 15.53
C GLN A 7 14.43 2.45 15.58
N PHE A 8 13.60 1.83 14.74
CA PHE A 8 12.20 2.21 14.65
C PHE A 8 11.32 1.18 13.94
N ALA A 9 10.00 1.32 14.15
CA ALA A 9 8.96 0.65 13.39
C ALA A 9 8.11 1.70 12.65
N THR A 10 7.56 1.33 11.48
CA THR A 10 6.77 2.25 10.67
C THR A 10 5.73 1.53 9.80
N LEU A 11 4.55 2.09 9.67
CA LEU A 11 3.45 1.62 8.84
C LEU A 11 2.88 2.77 7.99
N PRO A 12 3.69 3.39 7.10
CA PRO A 12 3.37 4.70 6.53
C PRO A 12 2.27 4.67 5.47
N LEU A 13 1.99 3.50 4.88
CA LEU A 13 1.12 3.43 3.70
C LEU A 13 -0.37 3.65 4.04
N TYR A 14 -0.78 3.19 5.22
CA TYR A 14 -2.18 3.21 5.66
C TYR A 14 -2.38 3.99 6.97
N ASP A 15 -1.40 4.81 7.34
CA ASP A 15 -1.41 5.69 8.49
C ASP A 15 -2.01 7.07 8.10
N LEU A 16 -3.26 7.07 7.65
CA LEU A 16 -3.99 8.29 7.36
C LEU A 16 -4.26 9.07 8.65
N ALA A 17 -4.51 10.37 8.55
CA ALA A 17 -4.91 11.18 9.71
C ALA A 17 -6.14 10.58 10.42
N GLU A 18 -7.07 10.04 9.66
CA GLU A 18 -8.33 9.45 10.10
C GLU A 18 -8.16 8.05 10.72
N THR A 19 -7.10 7.31 10.35
CA THR A 19 -6.84 5.95 10.85
C THR A 19 -5.69 5.87 11.85
N ARG A 20 -5.13 7.01 12.26
CA ARG A 20 -3.94 7.06 13.13
C ARG A 20 -4.13 6.33 14.45
N ILE A 21 -5.28 6.50 15.09
CA ILE A 21 -5.61 5.83 16.35
C ILE A 21 -5.62 4.31 16.15
N GLN A 22 -6.21 3.84 15.05
CA GLN A 22 -6.27 2.41 14.70
C GLN A 22 -4.88 1.86 14.38
N THR A 23 -4.05 2.63 13.67
CA THR A 23 -2.67 2.24 13.34
C THR A 23 -1.79 2.17 14.60
N ASP A 24 -1.95 3.11 15.54
CA ASP A 24 -1.26 3.06 16.84
C ASP A 24 -1.72 1.86 17.68
N ALA A 25 -3.02 1.57 17.70
CA ALA A 25 -3.55 0.41 18.39
C ALA A 25 -3.05 -0.91 17.78
N LEU A 26 -3.03 -1.01 16.44
CA LEU A 26 -2.45 -2.15 15.72
C LEU A 26 -0.98 -2.35 16.11
N TRP A 27 -0.17 -1.28 16.09
CA TRP A 27 1.23 -1.36 16.48
C TRP A 27 1.39 -1.80 17.93
N THR A 28 0.62 -1.27 18.85
CA THR A 28 0.64 -1.64 20.27
C THR A 28 0.40 -3.14 20.45
N GLY A 29 -0.57 -3.71 19.75
CA GLY A 29 -0.86 -5.15 19.77
C GLY A 29 0.29 -5.98 19.19
N LEU A 30 0.83 -5.60 18.03
CA LEU A 30 1.99 -6.25 17.42
C LEU A 30 3.22 -6.19 18.34
N ALA A 31 3.56 -5.00 18.87
CA ALA A 31 4.68 -4.81 19.76
C ALA A 31 4.56 -5.66 21.03
N THR A 32 3.35 -5.81 21.57
CA THR A 32 3.05 -6.68 22.70
C THR A 32 3.33 -8.14 22.34
N SER A 33 2.87 -8.61 21.19
CA SER A 33 3.13 -9.97 20.72
C SER A 33 4.63 -10.22 20.49
N PHE A 34 5.34 -9.27 19.90
CA PHE A 34 6.81 -9.36 19.71
C PHE A 34 7.54 -9.51 21.06
N ARG A 35 7.19 -8.70 22.06
CA ARG A 35 7.77 -8.78 23.41
C ARG A 35 7.45 -10.11 24.09
N ARG A 36 6.22 -10.61 23.98
CA ARG A 36 5.80 -11.94 24.51
C ARG A 36 6.61 -13.09 23.89
N LYS A 37 7.05 -12.95 22.63
CA LYS A 37 7.94 -13.93 21.97
C LYS A 37 9.44 -13.73 22.32
N GLY A 38 9.78 -12.82 23.23
CA GLY A 38 11.13 -12.57 23.67
C GLY A 38 11.97 -11.71 22.73
N ILE A 39 11.35 -11.06 21.74
CA ILE A 39 12.04 -10.08 20.89
C ILE A 39 12.37 -8.86 21.77
N LYS A 40 13.64 -8.48 21.78
CA LYS A 40 14.16 -7.34 22.56
C LYS A 40 14.15 -6.06 21.72
N ASN A 41 14.23 -4.92 22.40
CA ASN A 41 14.34 -3.59 21.79
C ASN A 41 13.18 -3.28 20.80
N VAL A 42 11.98 -3.80 21.10
CA VAL A 42 10.78 -3.50 20.30
C VAL A 42 10.43 -2.03 20.49
N PRO A 43 10.34 -1.22 19.43
CA PRO A 43 9.94 0.18 19.52
C PRO A 43 8.58 0.35 20.20
N ASP A 44 8.44 1.35 21.05
CA ASP A 44 7.17 1.61 21.76
C ASP A 44 6.13 2.24 20.85
N THR A 45 6.57 3.07 19.89
CA THR A 45 5.70 3.83 19.00
C THR A 45 6.14 3.71 17.54
N LEU A 46 5.23 4.01 16.63
CA LEU A 46 5.52 4.11 15.21
C LEU A 46 6.29 5.41 14.91
N PHE A 47 7.33 5.29 14.11
CA PHE A 47 8.04 6.42 13.54
C PHE A 47 7.27 6.96 12.32
N ARG A 48 7.03 8.27 12.30
CA ARG A 48 6.28 9.00 11.26
C ARG A 48 7.10 10.12 10.60
N GLY A 49 8.42 10.05 10.70
CA GLY A 49 9.31 11.04 10.11
C GLY A 49 9.67 10.76 8.66
N GLU A 50 10.31 11.75 8.03
CA GLU A 50 10.83 11.61 6.67
C GLU A 50 11.99 10.60 6.59
N LYS A 51 12.30 10.14 5.35
CA LYS A 51 13.39 9.20 5.05
C LYS A 51 13.35 7.91 5.85
N THR A 52 12.15 7.41 6.04
CA THR A 52 11.85 6.23 6.85
C THR A 52 12.72 5.03 6.49
N TYR A 53 12.89 4.73 5.19
CA TYR A 53 13.64 3.54 4.75
C TYR A 53 15.16 3.73 4.63
N GLN A 54 15.70 4.86 5.06
CA GLN A 54 17.15 5.12 5.09
C GLN A 54 17.80 4.77 6.43
N LYS A 55 16.99 4.40 7.44
CA LYS A 55 17.43 4.04 8.80
C LYS A 55 17.31 2.53 9.00
N LYS A 56 17.90 1.99 10.08
CA LYS A 56 17.76 0.57 10.45
C LYS A 56 16.33 0.27 10.91
N LEU A 57 15.63 -0.50 10.11
CA LEU A 57 14.23 -0.82 10.27
C LEU A 57 14.04 -2.07 11.15
N PHE A 58 13.36 -1.92 12.28
CA PHE A 58 12.90 -3.05 13.08
C PHE A 58 11.76 -3.79 12.36
N PHE A 59 10.72 -3.06 12.03
CA PHE A 59 9.51 -3.56 11.38
C PHE A 59 8.91 -2.44 10.54
N GLY A 60 8.53 -2.75 9.32
CA GLY A 60 7.89 -1.76 8.45
C GLY A 60 6.96 -2.37 7.44
N GLN A 61 6.22 -1.51 6.76
CA GLN A 61 5.38 -1.88 5.62
C GLN A 61 5.82 -1.11 4.39
N ILE A 62 6.02 -1.79 3.26
CA ILE A 62 6.46 -1.19 2.01
C ILE A 62 5.59 -1.66 0.84
N CYS A 63 5.33 -0.76 -0.12
CA CYS A 63 4.70 -1.09 -1.38
C CYS A 63 5.62 -1.99 -2.23
N GLY A 64 5.04 -2.90 -3.00
CA GLY A 64 5.79 -3.81 -3.85
C GLY A 64 6.68 -3.11 -4.89
N PHE A 65 6.26 -1.96 -5.44
CA PHE A 65 7.06 -1.24 -6.43
C PHE A 65 8.39 -0.72 -5.84
N PRO A 66 8.43 0.08 -4.77
CA PRO A 66 9.71 0.43 -4.16
C PRO A 66 10.48 -0.77 -3.59
N LEU A 67 9.80 -1.82 -3.12
CA LEU A 67 10.46 -3.05 -2.65
C LEU A 67 11.30 -3.72 -3.74
N THR A 68 10.77 -3.78 -4.96
CA THR A 68 11.42 -4.45 -6.11
C THR A 68 12.34 -3.53 -6.93
N HIS A 69 12.32 -2.21 -6.69
CA HIS A 69 13.09 -1.19 -7.42
C HIS A 69 14.08 -0.49 -6.49
N GLU A 70 13.70 0.65 -5.93
CA GLU A 70 14.58 1.52 -5.12
C GLU A 70 15.24 0.77 -3.95
N TYR A 71 14.50 -0.16 -3.33
CA TYR A 71 14.97 -0.94 -2.18
C TYR A 71 15.19 -2.42 -2.49
N ALA A 72 15.42 -2.77 -3.76
CA ALA A 72 15.67 -4.15 -4.16
C ALA A 72 16.82 -4.78 -3.35
N GLY A 73 16.52 -5.90 -2.72
CA GLY A 73 17.49 -6.64 -1.89
C GLY A 73 17.89 -5.97 -0.56
N ARG A 74 17.26 -4.83 -0.19
CA ARG A 74 17.55 -4.15 1.08
C ARG A 74 16.82 -4.75 2.28
N PHE A 75 15.64 -5.32 2.08
CA PHE A 75 14.80 -5.82 3.15
C PHE A 75 14.55 -7.32 3.03
N LYS A 76 14.26 -7.96 4.17
CA LYS A 76 13.67 -9.29 4.24
C LYS A 76 12.16 -9.16 4.42
N VAL A 77 11.41 -9.92 3.64
CA VAL A 77 9.97 -10.04 3.79
C VAL A 77 9.65 -10.88 5.03
N ILE A 78 8.87 -10.32 5.93
CA ILE A 78 8.36 -11.03 7.10
C ILE A 78 7.12 -11.81 6.69
N ALA A 79 6.08 -11.11 6.23
CA ALA A 79 4.82 -11.69 5.76
C ALA A 79 4.02 -10.65 4.96
N THR A 80 3.11 -11.12 4.10
CA THR A 80 2.17 -10.29 3.38
C THR A 80 0.86 -10.20 4.17
N PRO A 81 0.33 -9.00 4.44
CA PRO A 81 -0.98 -8.82 5.04
C PRO A 81 -2.10 -9.45 4.20
N LEU A 82 -3.07 -10.05 4.86
CA LEU A 82 -4.34 -10.47 4.27
C LEU A 82 -5.40 -9.44 4.61
N TYR A 83 -5.94 -8.80 3.59
CA TYR A 83 -6.98 -7.80 3.76
C TYR A 83 -8.37 -8.34 3.39
N ARG A 84 -9.41 -7.77 4.01
CA ARG A 84 -10.80 -7.95 3.61
C ARG A 84 -11.48 -6.61 3.48
N THR A 85 -11.74 -6.20 2.25
CA THR A 85 -12.44 -4.97 1.90
C THR A 85 -13.69 -5.29 1.07
N PRO A 86 -14.56 -4.33 0.78
CA PRO A 86 -15.65 -4.52 -0.18
C PRO A 86 -15.18 -4.85 -1.61
N TYR A 87 -13.91 -4.60 -1.94
CA TYR A 87 -13.39 -4.67 -3.30
C TYR A 87 -12.45 -5.86 -3.53
N PHE A 88 -11.77 -6.37 -2.50
CA PHE A 88 -10.83 -7.49 -2.59
C PHE A 88 -10.63 -8.18 -1.24
N THR A 89 -10.14 -9.41 -1.29
CA THR A 89 -9.80 -10.21 -0.10
C THR A 89 -8.49 -10.96 -0.33
N GLY A 90 -7.75 -11.24 0.76
CA GLY A 90 -6.54 -12.06 0.74
C GLY A 90 -5.24 -11.25 0.60
N PRO A 91 -4.17 -11.87 0.05
CA PRO A 91 -2.83 -11.27 -0.01
C PRO A 91 -2.63 -10.33 -1.18
N GLU A 92 -3.63 -10.14 -2.01
CA GLU A 92 -3.62 -9.22 -3.14
C GLU A 92 -4.47 -7.99 -2.85
N TYR A 93 -4.17 -6.90 -3.53
CA TYR A 93 -4.95 -5.68 -3.52
C TYR A 93 -5.11 -5.15 -4.93
N LEU A 94 -6.01 -4.23 -5.12
CA LEU A 94 -6.26 -3.57 -6.40
C LEU A 94 -6.31 -2.06 -6.23
N SER A 95 -6.36 -1.37 -7.36
CA SER A 95 -6.54 0.08 -7.40
C SER A 95 -7.93 0.43 -7.93
N VAL A 96 -8.51 1.46 -7.34
CA VAL A 96 -9.75 2.08 -7.78
C VAL A 96 -9.41 3.18 -8.78
N ILE A 97 -9.82 3.01 -10.03
CA ILE A 97 -9.75 4.07 -11.03
C ILE A 97 -10.97 4.97 -10.85
N THR A 98 -10.73 6.21 -10.49
CA THR A 98 -11.79 7.14 -10.11
C THR A 98 -11.83 8.39 -10.98
N VAL A 99 -13.03 8.91 -11.15
CA VAL A 99 -13.34 10.13 -11.90
C VAL A 99 -14.35 10.98 -11.12
N HIS A 100 -14.54 12.23 -11.51
CA HIS A 100 -15.59 13.05 -10.91
C HIS A 100 -16.99 12.44 -11.19
N LYS A 101 -17.91 12.48 -10.21
CA LYS A 101 -19.25 11.86 -10.31
C LYS A 101 -20.09 12.32 -11.51
N GLN A 102 -19.86 13.55 -11.99
CA GLN A 102 -20.54 14.09 -13.18
C GLN A 102 -19.90 13.67 -14.51
N CYS A 103 -18.75 12.98 -14.47
CA CYS A 103 -18.09 12.47 -15.67
C CYS A 103 -18.99 11.44 -16.36
N LYS A 104 -19.07 11.48 -17.69
CA LYS A 104 -19.94 10.60 -18.50
C LYS A 104 -19.22 9.32 -18.98
N TRP A 105 -17.92 9.18 -18.74
CA TRP A 105 -17.15 8.02 -19.16
C TRP A 105 -17.70 6.74 -18.53
N GLN A 106 -17.70 5.67 -19.31
CA GLN A 106 -18.18 4.36 -18.90
C GLN A 106 -17.01 3.37 -18.77
N LYS A 107 -15.90 3.61 -19.44
CA LYS A 107 -14.72 2.76 -19.49
C LYS A 107 -13.45 3.59 -19.55
N LEU A 108 -12.30 2.95 -19.30
CA LEU A 108 -11.01 3.63 -19.21
C LEU A 108 -10.60 4.29 -20.53
N GLU A 109 -10.95 3.67 -21.68
CA GLU A 109 -10.63 4.21 -23.01
C GLU A 109 -11.25 5.58 -23.26
N ASP A 110 -12.37 5.89 -22.63
CA ASP A 110 -13.04 7.18 -22.75
C ASP A 110 -12.20 8.33 -22.15
N ALA A 111 -11.21 7.99 -21.30
CA ALA A 111 -10.31 8.95 -20.68
C ALA A 111 -9.14 9.40 -21.57
N ARG A 112 -9.03 8.91 -22.81
CA ARG A 112 -7.96 9.32 -23.73
C ARG A 112 -7.90 10.83 -23.89
N GLY A 113 -6.70 11.41 -23.81
CA GLY A 113 -6.48 12.85 -23.95
C GLY A 113 -6.88 13.68 -22.72
N SER A 114 -7.31 13.04 -21.63
CA SER A 114 -7.67 13.72 -20.40
C SER A 114 -6.46 14.05 -19.53
N ARG A 115 -6.69 14.69 -18.37
CA ARG A 115 -5.69 15.03 -17.38
C ARG A 115 -5.72 13.98 -16.28
N VAL A 116 -4.57 13.33 -16.03
CA VAL A 116 -4.43 12.36 -14.94
C VAL A 116 -3.64 12.93 -13.78
N VAL A 117 -4.01 12.54 -12.57
CA VAL A 117 -3.21 12.78 -11.37
C VAL A 117 -2.80 11.46 -10.72
N ILE A 118 -1.52 11.36 -10.40
CA ILE A 118 -0.91 10.24 -9.67
C ILE A 118 -0.43 10.71 -8.29
N ASN A 119 -0.36 9.79 -7.33
CA ASN A 119 0.21 10.14 -6.02
C ASN A 119 1.75 10.23 -6.06
N SER A 120 2.41 9.32 -6.77
CA SER A 120 3.88 9.27 -6.92
C SER A 120 4.24 8.38 -8.11
N ARG A 121 5.38 8.66 -8.77
CA ARG A 121 5.97 7.79 -9.80
C ARG A 121 6.55 6.49 -9.24
N SER A 122 6.86 6.44 -7.94
CA SER A 122 7.29 5.22 -7.24
C SER A 122 6.11 4.40 -6.66
N SER A 123 4.88 4.72 -7.03
CA SER A 123 3.68 4.00 -6.54
C SER A 123 3.24 2.91 -7.51
N HIS A 124 3.03 1.68 -7.00
CA HIS A 124 2.37 0.66 -7.80
C HIS A 124 0.91 1.02 -8.07
N SER A 125 0.14 1.28 -7.01
CA SER A 125 -1.31 1.53 -7.11
C SER A 125 -1.71 2.82 -7.82
N GLY A 126 -0.90 3.87 -7.69
CA GLY A 126 -1.24 5.17 -8.27
C GLY A 126 -0.64 5.43 -9.65
N TYR A 127 0.41 4.70 -10.03
CA TYR A 127 1.13 4.95 -11.27
C TYR A 127 1.38 3.69 -12.09
N ASN A 128 2.13 2.70 -11.57
CA ASN A 128 2.57 1.56 -12.37
C ASN A 128 1.38 0.75 -12.93
N ILE A 129 0.38 0.44 -12.10
CA ILE A 129 -0.80 -0.31 -12.54
C ILE A 129 -1.63 0.47 -13.58
N LEU A 130 -1.67 1.79 -13.48
CA LEU A 130 -2.39 2.61 -14.45
C LEU A 130 -1.69 2.61 -15.82
N ARG A 131 -0.34 2.61 -15.85
CA ARG A 131 0.45 2.42 -17.08
C ARG A 131 0.05 1.10 -17.75
N LEU A 132 0.03 0.01 -16.99
CA LEU A 132 -0.38 -1.31 -17.48
C LEU A 132 -1.79 -1.25 -18.08
N MET A 133 -2.73 -0.66 -17.38
CA MET A 133 -4.14 -0.62 -17.79
C MET A 133 -4.37 0.17 -19.09
N VAL A 134 -3.61 1.23 -19.34
CA VAL A 134 -3.77 2.04 -20.56
C VAL A 134 -2.92 1.53 -21.73
N THR A 135 -1.97 0.64 -21.49
CA THR A 135 -1.08 0.05 -22.52
C THR A 135 -1.84 -0.50 -23.75
N PRO A 136 -2.92 -1.29 -23.60
CA PRO A 136 -3.66 -1.81 -24.76
C PRO A 136 -4.26 -0.74 -25.66
N PHE A 137 -4.44 0.46 -25.15
CA PHE A 137 -5.07 1.59 -25.85
C PHE A 137 -4.05 2.58 -26.42
N THR A 138 -2.74 2.37 -26.20
CA THR A 138 -1.68 3.32 -26.58
C THR A 138 -0.81 2.69 -27.66
N LYS A 139 -0.95 3.09 -28.92
CA LYS A 139 -0.15 2.52 -30.03
C LYS A 139 1.04 3.39 -30.43
N GLU A 140 0.95 4.72 -30.39
CA GLU A 140 2.00 5.62 -30.89
C GLU A 140 2.08 6.97 -30.16
N THR A 141 1.18 7.24 -29.19
CA THR A 141 1.09 8.53 -28.50
C THR A 141 0.82 8.32 -27.01
N THR A 142 1.09 9.35 -26.21
CA THR A 142 0.69 9.38 -24.80
C THR A 142 -0.82 9.19 -24.66
N PHE A 143 -1.24 8.43 -23.67
CA PHE A 143 -2.67 8.22 -23.42
C PHE A 143 -3.35 9.46 -22.84
N PHE A 144 -2.67 10.13 -21.90
CA PHE A 144 -3.17 11.34 -21.25
C PHE A 144 -2.51 12.60 -21.84
N SER A 145 -3.23 13.71 -21.85
CA SER A 145 -2.69 15.01 -22.29
C SER A 145 -1.83 15.71 -21.24
N LYS A 146 -2.01 15.35 -19.96
CA LYS A 146 -1.27 15.92 -18.84
C LYS A 146 -1.21 14.94 -17.68
N VAL A 147 -0.02 14.76 -17.12
CA VAL A 147 0.23 14.00 -15.89
C VAL A 147 0.64 14.97 -14.78
N SER A 148 0.02 14.90 -13.62
CA SER A 148 0.39 15.67 -12.44
C SER A 148 0.64 14.76 -11.24
N VAL A 149 1.51 15.17 -10.33
CA VAL A 149 1.85 14.43 -9.11
C VAL A 149 1.29 15.17 -7.91
N SER A 150 0.47 14.50 -7.10
CA SER A 150 -0.21 15.09 -5.95
C SER A 150 0.54 14.87 -4.62
N GLY A 151 1.40 13.86 -4.54
CA GLY A 151 2.11 13.45 -3.32
C GLY A 151 1.37 12.40 -2.49
N ALA A 152 0.04 12.32 -2.55
CA ALA A 152 -0.75 11.34 -1.81
C ALA A 152 -2.09 11.04 -2.48
N HIS A 153 -2.64 9.83 -2.27
CA HIS A 153 -3.95 9.42 -2.82
C HIS A 153 -5.09 10.37 -2.41
N ARG A 154 -5.09 10.83 -1.16
CA ARG A 154 -6.08 11.81 -0.66
C ARG A 154 -6.02 13.13 -1.43
N GLN A 155 -4.82 13.63 -1.75
CA GLN A 155 -4.63 14.81 -2.59
C GLN A 155 -5.09 14.57 -4.03
N SER A 156 -4.85 13.38 -4.58
CA SER A 156 -5.38 13.02 -5.90
C SER A 156 -6.92 13.10 -5.94
N LEU A 157 -7.59 12.57 -4.92
CA LEU A 157 -9.06 12.67 -4.78
C LEU A 157 -9.53 14.13 -4.69
N ALA A 158 -8.83 14.98 -3.94
CA ALA A 158 -9.17 16.41 -3.85
C ALA A 158 -9.10 17.09 -5.21
N LEU A 159 -8.08 16.78 -6.04
CA LEU A 159 -7.94 17.33 -7.38
C LEU A 159 -9.04 16.84 -8.33
N ILE A 160 -9.52 15.60 -8.22
CA ILE A 160 -10.69 15.09 -8.94
C ILE A 160 -11.96 15.86 -8.55
N ARG A 161 -12.20 16.03 -7.24
CA ARG A 161 -13.37 16.75 -6.69
C ARG A 161 -13.40 18.20 -7.17
N GLN A 162 -12.24 18.84 -7.22
CA GLN A 162 -12.07 20.23 -7.69
C GLN A 162 -12.04 20.36 -9.21
N LYS A 163 -12.16 19.25 -9.97
CA LYS A 163 -12.05 19.19 -11.44
C LYS A 163 -10.72 19.74 -11.99
N GLN A 164 -9.67 19.68 -11.18
CA GLN A 164 -8.29 20.04 -11.57
C GLN A 164 -7.58 18.87 -12.28
N ALA A 165 -8.05 17.65 -12.06
CA ALA A 165 -7.72 16.45 -12.81
C ALA A 165 -9.02 15.70 -13.17
N ASP A 166 -8.95 14.85 -14.17
CA ASP A 166 -10.11 14.16 -14.71
C ASP A 166 -10.17 12.69 -14.26
N LEU A 167 -8.99 12.08 -14.00
CA LEU A 167 -8.84 10.69 -13.57
C LEU A 167 -7.70 10.54 -12.56
N ALA A 168 -7.88 9.61 -11.62
CA ALA A 168 -6.85 9.16 -10.69
C ALA A 168 -6.94 7.65 -10.46
N SER A 169 -5.80 7.02 -10.13
CA SER A 169 -5.71 5.66 -9.63
C SER A 169 -5.42 5.71 -8.12
N ILE A 170 -6.29 5.13 -7.32
CA ILE A 170 -6.27 5.18 -5.86
C ILE A 170 -6.09 3.76 -5.31
N ASP A 171 -5.20 3.58 -4.35
CA ASP A 171 -5.08 2.33 -3.61
C ASP A 171 -6.43 1.91 -3.02
N GLY A 172 -6.85 0.68 -3.29
CA GLY A 172 -8.18 0.19 -2.91
C GLY A 172 -8.37 0.09 -1.41
N LEU A 173 -7.29 -0.13 -0.62
CA LEU A 173 -7.39 -0.12 0.83
C LEU A 173 -7.54 1.32 1.36
N ILE A 174 -6.81 2.28 0.80
CA ILE A 174 -7.01 3.71 1.11
C ILE A 174 -8.43 4.14 0.76
N TRP A 175 -8.95 3.72 -0.40
CA TRP A 175 -10.34 3.98 -0.76
C TRP A 175 -11.30 3.44 0.29
N SER A 176 -11.16 2.17 0.68
CA SER A 176 -12.02 1.53 1.69
C SER A 176 -11.92 2.19 3.07
N MET A 177 -10.71 2.60 3.47
CA MET A 177 -10.49 3.36 4.71
C MET A 177 -11.20 4.72 4.67
N LEU A 178 -11.12 5.43 3.55
CA LEU A 178 -11.81 6.71 3.40
C LEU A 178 -13.35 6.53 3.36
N GLU A 179 -13.87 5.46 2.76
CA GLU A 179 -15.31 5.16 2.85
C GLU A 179 -15.77 4.98 4.29
N MET A 180 -14.95 4.35 5.14
CA MET A 180 -15.30 4.07 6.53
C MET A 180 -15.08 5.27 7.47
N TYR A 181 -13.96 6.00 7.32
CA TYR A 181 -13.50 6.98 8.30
C TYR A 181 -13.59 8.44 7.84
N ALA A 182 -13.73 8.68 6.55
CA ALA A 182 -13.79 10.03 5.98
C ALA A 182 -14.58 10.04 4.65
N PRO A 183 -15.86 9.60 4.63
CA PRO A 183 -16.64 9.47 3.39
C PRO A 183 -16.75 10.80 2.62
N GLU A 184 -16.66 11.93 3.31
CA GLU A 184 -16.62 13.26 2.69
C GLU A 184 -15.41 13.45 1.77
N ALA A 185 -14.32 12.70 1.97
CA ALA A 185 -13.16 12.75 1.07
C ALA A 185 -13.45 12.14 -0.30
N LEU A 186 -14.45 11.28 -0.40
CA LEU A 186 -14.91 10.63 -1.63
C LEU A 186 -16.10 11.33 -2.28
N GLU A 187 -16.74 12.29 -1.56
CA GLU A 187 -17.85 13.05 -2.13
C GLU A 187 -17.44 13.71 -3.45
N GLY A 188 -18.26 13.55 -4.47
CA GLY A 188 -17.95 14.07 -5.81
C GLY A 188 -17.07 13.17 -6.66
N CYS A 189 -16.55 12.05 -6.13
CA CYS A 189 -15.88 11.00 -6.88
C CYS A 189 -16.83 9.83 -7.18
N ARG A 190 -16.53 9.05 -8.20
CA ARG A 190 -17.10 7.73 -8.46
C ARG A 190 -16.07 6.79 -9.03
N ILE A 191 -16.25 5.52 -8.80
CA ILE A 191 -15.44 4.47 -9.41
C ILE A 191 -15.79 4.39 -10.90
N LEU A 192 -14.79 4.42 -11.75
CA LEU A 192 -14.91 4.13 -13.18
C LEU A 192 -14.71 2.63 -13.43
N THR A 193 -13.61 2.07 -12.89
CA THR A 193 -13.28 0.66 -12.99
C THR A 193 -12.28 0.29 -11.89
N LEU A 194 -12.00 -1.00 -11.74
CA LEU A 194 -10.97 -1.53 -10.85
C LEU A 194 -9.79 -2.04 -11.67
N SER A 195 -8.61 -2.03 -11.08
CA SER A 195 -7.42 -2.59 -11.72
C SER A 195 -7.37 -4.13 -11.60
N PRO A 196 -6.52 -4.80 -12.39
CA PRO A 196 -6.04 -6.13 -12.03
C PRO A 196 -5.42 -6.14 -10.62
N PRO A 197 -5.44 -7.28 -9.90
CA PRO A 197 -4.82 -7.41 -8.60
C PRO A 197 -3.29 -7.44 -8.70
N ALA A 198 -2.63 -7.10 -7.59
CA ALA A 198 -1.20 -7.26 -7.37
C ALA A 198 -0.96 -7.63 -5.90
N PRO A 199 0.20 -8.22 -5.54
CA PRO A 199 0.52 -8.52 -4.15
C PRO A 199 0.43 -7.28 -3.26
N ALA A 200 -0.22 -7.42 -2.11
CA ALA A 200 -0.43 -6.33 -1.18
C ALA A 200 0.91 -5.81 -0.61
N PRO A 201 0.97 -4.53 -0.18
CA PRO A 201 2.10 -3.99 0.54
C PRO A 201 2.50 -4.88 1.72
N VAL A 202 3.79 -5.18 1.84
CA VAL A 202 4.33 -6.26 2.64
C VAL A 202 5.00 -5.78 3.92
N PHE A 203 4.96 -6.58 4.96
CA PHE A 203 5.75 -6.36 6.18
C PHE A 203 7.19 -6.81 5.99
N VAL A 204 8.11 -5.93 6.33
CA VAL A 204 9.55 -6.09 6.10
C VAL A 204 10.38 -5.76 7.34
N THR A 205 11.59 -6.29 7.36
CA THR A 205 12.66 -5.94 8.31
C THR A 205 13.99 -5.82 7.56
N GLU A 206 15.05 -5.37 8.23
CA GLU A 206 16.39 -5.26 7.63
C GLU A 206 16.88 -6.58 7.04
N LYS A 207 17.67 -6.50 5.97
CA LYS A 207 18.26 -7.65 5.28
C LYS A 207 19.14 -8.50 6.21
N GLU A 208 19.84 -7.84 7.12
CA GLU A 208 20.76 -8.47 8.09
C GLU A 208 20.05 -9.23 9.21
N THR A 209 18.72 -9.12 9.32
CA THR A 209 17.91 -9.88 10.28
C THR A 209 18.19 -11.37 10.12
N SER A 210 18.60 -12.04 11.18
CA SER A 210 18.88 -13.47 11.15
C SER A 210 17.63 -14.29 10.85
N GLN A 211 17.80 -15.49 10.29
CA GLN A 211 16.66 -16.37 10.03
C GLN A 211 15.89 -16.70 11.32
N ALA A 212 16.59 -16.91 12.42
CA ALA A 212 15.95 -17.15 13.72
C ALA A 212 15.07 -15.97 14.17
N MET A 213 15.54 -14.72 13.97
CA MET A 213 14.75 -13.53 14.29
C MET A 213 13.57 -13.37 13.33
N LEU A 214 13.75 -13.68 12.05
CA LEU A 214 12.66 -13.65 11.07
C LEU A 214 11.53 -14.62 11.45
N GLU A 215 11.88 -15.82 11.88
CA GLU A 215 10.91 -16.80 12.38
C GLU A 215 10.22 -16.35 13.68
N LEU A 216 10.93 -15.64 14.56
CA LEU A 216 10.30 -15.03 15.73
C LEU A 216 9.27 -13.97 15.36
N PHE A 217 9.56 -13.10 14.37
CA PHE A 217 8.60 -12.14 13.84
C PHE A 217 7.34 -12.85 13.28
N ARG A 218 7.53 -13.87 12.45
CA ARG A 218 6.45 -14.65 11.83
C ARG A 218 5.56 -15.33 12.88
N ASN A 219 6.19 -15.97 13.85
CA ASN A 219 5.49 -16.60 14.97
C ASN A 219 4.76 -15.59 15.86
N ALA A 220 5.32 -14.40 16.05
CA ALA A 220 4.67 -13.35 16.81
C ALA A 220 3.48 -12.75 16.07
N LEU A 221 3.57 -12.57 14.74
CA LEU A 221 2.42 -12.17 13.92
C LEU A 221 1.30 -13.20 14.04
N LYS A 222 1.60 -14.48 13.82
CA LYS A 222 0.60 -15.55 13.98
C LYS A 222 -0.09 -15.47 15.35
N ASN A 223 0.68 -15.37 16.43
CA ASN A 223 0.12 -15.31 17.79
C ASN A 223 -0.72 -14.03 18.02
N ALA A 224 -0.39 -12.91 17.38
CA ALA A 224 -1.21 -11.71 17.46
C ALA A 224 -2.58 -11.98 16.84
N PHE A 225 -2.64 -12.60 15.67
CA PHE A 225 -3.91 -12.95 15.00
C PHE A 225 -4.66 -14.14 15.61
N ASP A 226 -4.03 -14.92 16.50
CA ASP A 226 -4.72 -15.92 17.33
C ASP A 226 -5.45 -15.26 18.53
N ASP A 227 -5.19 -13.98 18.82
CA ASP A 227 -5.83 -13.21 19.89
C ASP A 227 -7.08 -12.48 19.37
N PRO A 228 -8.29 -12.80 19.87
CA PRO A 228 -9.54 -12.16 19.43
C PRO A 228 -9.58 -10.64 19.67
N GLU A 229 -8.95 -10.14 20.74
CA GLU A 229 -8.89 -8.69 21.02
C GLU A 229 -8.03 -7.96 19.96
N PHE A 230 -6.90 -8.56 19.61
CA PHE A 230 -6.06 -8.02 18.52
C PHE A 230 -6.81 -8.03 17.17
N ASN A 231 -7.59 -9.10 16.88
CA ASN A 231 -8.35 -9.17 15.64
C ASN A 231 -9.39 -8.05 15.52
N LEU A 232 -10.03 -7.65 16.63
CA LEU A 232 -10.94 -6.49 16.61
C LEU A 232 -10.20 -5.20 16.22
N VAL A 233 -8.98 -5.01 16.70
CA VAL A 233 -8.16 -3.85 16.34
C VAL A 233 -7.72 -3.91 14.89
N ALA A 234 -7.22 -5.06 14.43
CA ALA A 234 -6.72 -5.25 13.06
C ALA A 234 -7.84 -5.08 12.02
N ASN A 235 -9.04 -5.58 12.31
CA ASN A 235 -10.22 -5.47 11.44
C ASN A 235 -10.65 -4.01 11.20
N ASN A 236 -10.36 -3.09 12.12
CA ASN A 236 -10.58 -1.66 11.89
C ASN A 236 -9.69 -1.09 10.77
N LEU A 237 -8.66 -1.81 10.38
CA LEU A 237 -7.80 -1.49 9.22
C LEU A 237 -7.97 -2.51 8.09
N PHE A 238 -9.08 -3.25 8.06
CA PHE A 238 -9.37 -4.31 7.10
C PHE A 238 -8.34 -5.45 7.07
N LEU A 239 -7.49 -5.55 8.10
CA LEU A 239 -6.42 -6.54 8.20
C LEU A 239 -6.94 -7.78 8.96
N GLU A 240 -7.03 -8.93 8.28
CA GLU A 240 -7.54 -10.17 8.87
C GLU A 240 -6.44 -11.10 9.38
N ASN A 241 -5.30 -11.14 8.72
CA ASN A 241 -4.20 -12.05 9.03
C ASN A 241 -2.95 -11.69 8.21
N THR A 242 -1.96 -12.57 8.23
CA THR A 242 -0.78 -12.48 7.38
C THR A 242 -0.45 -13.84 6.76
N GLN A 243 0.20 -13.83 5.60
CA GLN A 243 0.64 -15.02 4.88
C GLN A 243 2.10 -14.85 4.42
N ILE A 244 2.87 -15.92 4.44
CA ILE A 244 4.18 -15.97 3.80
C ILE A 244 3.96 -16.40 2.36
N LEU A 245 4.16 -15.48 1.43
CA LEU A 245 4.10 -15.77 0.00
C LEU A 245 5.43 -16.39 -0.48
N PRO A 246 5.46 -17.05 -1.66
CA PRO A 246 6.69 -17.44 -2.33
C PRO A 246 7.64 -16.25 -2.51
N GLU A 247 8.95 -16.51 -2.59
CA GLU A 247 9.98 -15.46 -2.71
C GLU A 247 9.80 -14.60 -3.96
N ASP A 248 9.32 -15.20 -5.05
CA ASP A 248 9.06 -14.60 -6.35
C ASP A 248 7.69 -13.93 -6.50
N ALA A 249 6.88 -13.92 -5.43
CA ALA A 249 5.50 -13.40 -5.50
C ALA A 249 5.44 -11.92 -5.95
N TYR A 250 6.48 -11.14 -5.65
CA TYR A 250 6.56 -9.72 -6.01
C TYR A 250 7.21 -9.47 -7.38
N ASP A 251 7.75 -10.49 -8.06
CA ASP A 251 8.40 -10.37 -9.38
C ASP A 251 7.40 -10.01 -10.49
N CYS A 252 6.12 -10.25 -10.25
CA CYS A 252 5.07 -9.78 -11.15
C CYS A 252 5.03 -8.24 -11.29
N ILE A 253 5.52 -7.48 -10.31
CA ILE A 253 5.47 -6.01 -10.33
C ILE A 253 6.47 -5.43 -11.35
N PRO A 254 7.77 -5.79 -11.37
CA PRO A 254 8.68 -5.45 -12.47
C PRO A 254 8.18 -5.95 -13.82
N GLU A 255 7.57 -7.13 -13.88
CA GLU A 255 7.02 -7.65 -15.13
C GLU A 255 5.84 -6.80 -15.64
N MET A 256 4.92 -6.38 -14.76
CA MET A 256 3.85 -5.43 -15.09
C MET A 256 4.42 -4.11 -15.61
N GLU A 257 5.52 -3.63 -15.04
CA GLU A 257 6.20 -2.43 -15.53
C GLU A 257 6.79 -2.65 -16.92
N ARG A 258 7.50 -3.77 -17.13
CA ARG A 258 8.17 -4.11 -18.39
C ARG A 258 7.22 -4.16 -19.58
N ILE A 259 5.98 -4.65 -19.38
CA ILE A 259 4.96 -4.76 -20.44
C ILE A 259 4.08 -3.50 -20.56
N SER A 260 4.29 -2.52 -19.70
CA SER A 260 3.55 -1.25 -19.71
C SER A 260 4.18 -0.24 -20.65
N ILE A 261 3.39 0.77 -21.04
CA ILE A 261 3.94 1.97 -21.70
C ILE A 261 5.00 2.61 -20.81
N GLU A 262 5.97 3.29 -21.40
CA GLU A 262 7.09 3.92 -20.69
C GLU A 262 6.63 5.02 -19.70
N ASP A 263 5.68 5.84 -20.11
CA ASP A 263 5.03 6.88 -19.27
C ASP A 263 3.54 7.03 -19.64
N LEU A 264 2.75 7.69 -18.75
CA LEU A 264 1.31 7.93 -18.93
C LEU A 264 1.00 9.05 -19.93
#